data_6a84579a7bd58b16ef35b4a2b49e3764
#
_entry.id   6a84579a7bd58b16ef35b4a2b49e3764
#
_cell.length_a   1.000
_cell.length_b   1.000
_cell.length_c   1.000
_cell.angle_alpha   90.00
_cell.angle_beta   90.00
_cell.angle_gamma   90.00
#
_symmetry.space_group_name_H-M   'P 1'
#
loop_
_entity.id
_entity.type
_entity.pdbx_description
1 polymer ?
#
loop_
_entity_poly.entity_id
_entity_poly.type
_entity_poly.pdbx_seq_one_letter_code
_entity_poly.pdbx_strand_id
1 'polypeptide(L)'
;MAILCDFDDTAADRNVATLLLNRFQPVPLSVSAPHWRELHQRYLGAEITLAEYQEIAFAQMPSSQEEQAAYVKEQATLRPGFVELAGYCADHGIELAIVSHGLDFYVRALLEESGLEELPFFAVHTNETDGRTSFNYCFSSEGCDWFPGNCKCYIIDEYRERGKMVLYAGDGISDTCPARKADYVFARDSLLSFCRAQEIPHLELTDFHVVLDYVRSLPADMTP
;
A
#
# COMPACT_ATOMS: atom_id res chain seq x y z
N MET A 1 -11.09 -3.19 17.02
CA MET A 1 -11.23 -3.09 15.56
C MET A 1 -9.93 -2.55 14.98
N ALA A 2 -9.58 -2.95 13.75
CA ALA A 2 -8.46 -2.40 13.01
C ALA A 2 -8.90 -2.12 11.57
N ILE A 3 -8.36 -1.04 10.98
CA ILE A 3 -8.53 -0.67 9.58
C ILE A 3 -7.15 -0.77 8.93
N LEU A 4 -6.99 -1.69 7.98
CA LEU A 4 -5.77 -1.87 7.23
C LEU A 4 -5.99 -1.37 5.81
N CYS A 5 -5.11 -0.50 5.34
CA CYS A 5 -5.29 0.19 4.08
C CYS A 5 -4.08 0.01 3.17
N ASP A 6 -4.32 -0.39 1.93
CA ASP A 6 -3.31 -0.28 0.89
C ASP A 6 -2.91 1.18 0.63
N PHE A 7 -1.74 1.39 0.03
CA PHE A 7 -1.20 2.74 -0.17
C PHE A 7 -1.39 3.26 -1.59
N ASP A 8 -0.71 2.64 -2.57
CA ASP A 8 -0.70 3.09 -3.96
C ASP A 8 -2.09 2.98 -4.59
N ASP A 9 -2.59 4.05 -5.22
CA ASP A 9 -3.95 4.14 -5.78
C ASP A 9 -5.10 3.95 -4.77
N THR A 10 -4.81 3.67 -3.50
CA THR A 10 -5.78 3.53 -2.41
C THR A 10 -5.73 4.69 -1.42
N ALA A 11 -4.81 4.71 -0.44
CA ALA A 11 -4.63 5.84 0.47
C ALA A 11 -4.04 7.05 -0.26
N ALA A 12 -3.04 6.84 -1.10
CA ALA A 12 -2.55 7.85 -2.04
C ALA A 12 -3.52 8.00 -3.21
N ASP A 13 -3.64 9.22 -3.75
CA ASP A 13 -4.51 9.56 -4.87
C ASP A 13 -4.07 8.91 -6.20
N ARG A 14 -2.85 8.37 -6.23
CA ARG A 14 -2.19 7.76 -7.40
C ARG A 14 -1.18 6.68 -7.02
N ASN A 15 -0.69 5.94 -8.02
CA ASN A 15 0.41 5.01 -7.86
C ASN A 15 1.74 5.76 -7.76
N VAL A 16 2.29 5.85 -6.54
CA VAL A 16 3.50 6.62 -6.23
C VAL A 16 4.74 5.95 -6.80
N ALA A 17 4.81 4.61 -6.79
CA ALA A 17 5.91 3.89 -7.42
C ALA A 17 6.01 4.21 -8.92
N THR A 18 4.88 4.17 -9.64
CA THR A 18 4.79 4.55 -11.05
C THR A 18 5.12 6.02 -11.29
N LEU A 19 4.68 6.91 -10.39
CA LEU A 19 5.01 8.34 -10.45
C LEU A 19 6.52 8.56 -10.42
N LEU A 20 7.22 7.92 -9.49
CA LEU A 20 8.68 8.00 -9.34
C LEU A 20 9.42 7.43 -10.55
N LEU A 21 9.04 6.24 -11.01
CA LEU A 21 9.66 5.60 -12.16
C LEU A 21 9.46 6.41 -13.46
N ASN A 22 8.30 7.01 -13.65
CA ASN A 22 8.05 7.91 -14.78
C ASN A 22 8.93 9.16 -14.74
N ARG A 23 9.19 9.70 -13.56
CA ARG A 23 9.98 10.93 -13.40
C ARG A 23 11.47 10.68 -13.52
N PHE A 24 11.97 9.66 -12.82
CA PHE A 24 13.41 9.43 -12.63
C PHE A 24 13.99 8.35 -13.53
N GLN A 25 13.17 7.47 -14.11
CA GLN A 25 13.56 6.46 -15.11
C GLN A 25 12.71 6.52 -16.39
N PRO A 26 12.65 7.67 -17.07
CA PRO A 26 11.85 7.79 -18.29
C PRO A 26 12.41 6.95 -19.46
N VAL A 27 13.67 6.52 -19.36
CA VAL A 27 14.39 5.66 -20.32
C VAL A 27 15.12 4.54 -19.57
N PRO A 28 15.49 3.42 -20.25
CA PRO A 28 16.29 2.38 -19.61
C PRO A 28 17.60 2.92 -19.04
N LEU A 29 18.05 2.37 -17.89
CA LEU A 29 19.30 2.78 -17.21
C LEU A 29 20.56 2.51 -18.06
N SER A 30 20.49 1.57 -18.99
CA SER A 30 21.54 1.29 -19.99
C SER A 30 20.92 0.68 -21.24
N VAL A 31 21.70 0.60 -22.33
CA VAL A 31 21.24 0.00 -23.61
C VAL A 31 20.81 -1.46 -23.44
N SER A 32 21.38 -2.17 -22.49
CA SER A 32 21.09 -3.59 -22.23
C SER A 32 20.12 -3.81 -21.06
N ALA A 33 19.74 -2.77 -20.32
CA ALA A 33 18.79 -2.89 -19.23
C ALA A 33 17.34 -2.84 -19.74
N PRO A 34 16.44 -3.71 -19.26
CA PRO A 34 15.03 -3.60 -19.58
C PRO A 34 14.46 -2.30 -18.99
N HIS A 35 13.49 -1.72 -19.67
CA HIS A 35 12.76 -0.59 -19.15
C HIS A 35 11.83 -1.07 -18.02
N TRP A 36 11.60 -0.27 -16.98
CA TRP A 36 10.77 -0.64 -15.85
C TRP A 36 9.32 -1.04 -16.26
N ARG A 37 8.77 -0.49 -17.35
CA ARG A 37 7.47 -0.91 -17.88
C ARG A 37 7.48 -2.33 -18.41
N GLU A 38 8.56 -2.77 -19.02
CA GLU A 38 8.75 -4.17 -19.45
C GLU A 38 8.85 -5.09 -18.24
N LEU A 39 9.65 -4.69 -17.24
CA LEU A 39 9.75 -5.41 -15.97
C LEU A 39 8.37 -5.53 -15.29
N HIS A 40 7.59 -4.45 -15.28
CA HIS A 40 6.25 -4.46 -14.70
C HIS A 40 5.32 -5.43 -15.44
N GLN A 41 5.38 -5.50 -16.77
CA GLN A 41 4.60 -6.49 -17.54
C GLN A 41 5.04 -7.93 -17.21
N ARG A 42 6.33 -8.19 -17.08
CA ARG A 42 6.85 -9.50 -16.69
C ARG A 42 6.41 -9.89 -15.28
N TYR A 43 6.39 -8.95 -14.35
CA TYR A 43 5.85 -9.14 -13.01
C TYR A 43 4.35 -9.48 -13.06
N LEU A 44 3.55 -8.72 -13.79
CA LEU A 44 2.11 -9.01 -13.96
C LEU A 44 1.85 -10.35 -14.64
N GLY A 45 2.76 -10.79 -15.52
CA GLY A 45 2.75 -12.11 -16.15
C GLY A 45 3.31 -13.25 -15.30
N ALA A 46 3.68 -12.97 -14.03
CA ALA A 46 4.33 -13.92 -13.12
C ALA A 46 5.64 -14.54 -13.66
N GLU A 47 6.34 -13.84 -14.57
CA GLU A 47 7.66 -14.25 -15.07
C GLU A 47 8.79 -13.88 -14.10
N ILE A 48 8.58 -12.82 -13.31
CA ILE A 48 9.46 -12.38 -12.23
C ILE A 48 8.64 -12.06 -10.98
N THR A 49 9.27 -12.16 -9.83
CA THR A 49 8.65 -11.85 -8.54
C THR A 49 8.51 -10.32 -8.33
N LEU A 50 7.68 -9.92 -7.36
CA LEU A 50 7.58 -8.52 -6.95
C LEU A 50 8.94 -7.98 -6.48
N ALA A 51 9.69 -8.76 -5.71
CA ALA A 51 11.01 -8.38 -5.22
C ALA A 51 11.99 -8.16 -6.38
N GLU A 52 12.08 -9.09 -7.34
CA GLU A 52 12.92 -8.93 -8.53
C GLU A 52 12.54 -7.68 -9.34
N TYR A 53 11.24 -7.42 -9.52
CA TYR A 53 10.77 -6.20 -10.16
C TYR A 53 11.27 -4.94 -9.42
N GLN A 54 11.04 -4.87 -8.10
CA GLN A 54 11.41 -3.72 -7.29
C GLN A 54 12.92 -3.51 -7.25
N GLU A 55 13.69 -4.57 -7.03
CA GLU A 55 15.14 -4.51 -6.97
C GLU A 55 15.77 -4.05 -8.28
N ILE A 56 15.26 -4.51 -9.43
CA ILE A 56 15.78 -4.05 -10.73
C ILE A 56 15.33 -2.62 -11.02
N ALA A 57 14.07 -2.28 -10.73
CA ALA A 57 13.51 -0.97 -11.08
C ALA A 57 14.02 0.16 -10.17
N PHE A 58 14.29 -0.11 -8.89
CA PHE A 58 14.63 0.94 -7.91
C PHE A 58 16.05 0.90 -7.37
N ALA A 59 16.83 -0.20 -7.57
CA ALA A 59 18.15 -0.34 -6.96
C ALA A 59 19.16 0.73 -7.39
N GLN A 60 19.04 1.28 -8.57
CA GLN A 60 19.96 2.27 -9.14
C GLN A 60 19.20 3.46 -9.73
N MET A 61 18.29 4.03 -8.96
CA MET A 61 17.60 5.25 -9.37
C MET A 61 18.60 6.40 -9.57
N PRO A 62 18.51 7.19 -10.63
CA PRO A 62 19.42 8.31 -10.89
C PRO A 62 19.13 9.54 -10.01
N SER A 63 18.52 9.35 -8.87
CA SER A 63 18.15 10.36 -7.87
C SER A 63 18.22 9.74 -6.48
N SER A 64 18.54 10.54 -5.47
CA SER A 64 18.52 10.10 -4.07
C SER A 64 17.08 9.85 -3.60
N GLN A 65 16.91 9.05 -2.53
CA GLN A 65 15.60 8.87 -1.90
C GLN A 65 15.05 10.19 -1.35
N GLU A 66 15.90 11.12 -0.93
CA GLU A 66 15.49 12.45 -0.48
C GLU A 66 14.86 13.27 -1.62
N GLU A 67 15.48 13.28 -2.81
CA GLU A 67 14.93 13.94 -4.01
C GLU A 67 13.61 13.28 -4.46
N GLN A 68 13.55 11.96 -4.39
CA GLN A 68 12.34 11.20 -4.70
C GLN A 68 11.20 11.52 -3.72
N ALA A 69 11.50 11.54 -2.41
CA ALA A 69 10.54 11.89 -1.36
C ALA A 69 10.02 13.33 -1.51
N ALA A 70 10.91 14.29 -1.81
CA ALA A 70 10.50 15.68 -2.08
C ALA A 70 9.54 15.74 -3.27
N TYR A 71 9.84 15.01 -4.35
CA TYR A 71 8.96 14.96 -5.52
C TYR A 71 7.59 14.33 -5.21
N VAL A 72 7.55 13.30 -4.37
CA VAL A 72 6.29 12.68 -3.92
C VAL A 72 5.43 13.69 -3.16
N LYS A 73 6.01 14.43 -2.21
CA LYS A 73 5.32 15.49 -1.44
C LYS A 73 4.70 16.57 -2.32
N GLU A 74 5.34 16.89 -3.45
CA GLU A 74 4.82 17.87 -4.41
C GLU A 74 3.73 17.34 -5.35
N GLN A 75 3.77 16.04 -5.67
CA GLN A 75 3.00 15.49 -6.79
C GLN A 75 1.90 14.52 -6.40
N ALA A 76 1.87 14.04 -5.17
CA ALA A 76 0.87 13.12 -4.66
C ALA A 76 0.20 13.68 -3.41
N THR A 77 -1.03 13.26 -3.16
CA THR A 77 -1.77 13.61 -1.93
C THR A 77 -2.46 12.36 -1.37
N LEU A 78 -2.79 12.39 -0.08
CA LEU A 78 -3.72 11.39 0.46
C LEU A 78 -5.12 11.65 -0.09
N ARG A 79 -5.84 10.58 -0.36
CA ARG A 79 -7.22 10.64 -0.85
C ARG A 79 -8.12 11.34 0.17
N PRO A 80 -9.12 12.15 -0.29
CA PRO A 80 -10.03 12.87 0.61
C PRO A 80 -10.64 11.97 1.70
N GLY A 81 -10.73 12.49 2.91
CA GLY A 81 -11.27 11.79 4.07
C GLY A 81 -10.26 10.91 4.82
N PHE A 82 -9.03 10.65 4.28
CA PHE A 82 -8.07 9.78 4.96
C PHE A 82 -7.53 10.40 6.26
N VAL A 83 -7.20 11.70 6.23
CA VAL A 83 -6.71 12.42 7.42
C VAL A 83 -7.79 12.50 8.49
N GLU A 84 -9.03 12.79 8.08
CA GLU A 84 -10.19 12.82 8.97
C GLU A 84 -10.48 11.44 9.58
N LEU A 85 -10.35 10.36 8.78
CA LEU A 85 -10.46 8.99 9.29
C LEU A 85 -9.37 8.69 10.31
N ALA A 86 -8.12 9.07 10.04
CA ALA A 86 -7.00 8.87 10.97
C ALA A 86 -7.24 9.56 12.31
N GLY A 87 -7.68 10.83 12.29
CA GLY A 87 -8.06 11.57 13.49
C GLY A 87 -9.19 10.88 14.26
N TYR A 88 -10.24 10.47 13.56
CA TYR A 88 -11.36 9.74 14.19
C TYR A 88 -10.90 8.42 14.81
N CYS A 89 -10.05 7.66 14.13
CA CYS A 89 -9.51 6.40 14.65
C CYS A 89 -8.71 6.62 15.93
N ALA A 90 -7.85 7.63 15.96
CA ALA A 90 -7.04 7.97 17.13
C ALA A 90 -7.92 8.34 18.34
N ASP A 91 -8.96 9.17 18.13
CA ASP A 91 -9.87 9.60 19.18
C ASP A 91 -10.74 8.46 19.75
N HIS A 92 -10.95 7.39 18.97
CA HIS A 92 -11.85 6.28 19.34
C HIS A 92 -11.12 4.95 19.58
N GLY A 93 -9.79 4.93 19.66
CA GLY A 93 -9.01 3.71 19.93
C GLY A 93 -9.10 2.65 18.82
N ILE A 94 -9.41 3.07 17.59
CA ILE A 94 -9.41 2.21 16.39
C ILE A 94 -8.00 2.20 15.82
N GLU A 95 -7.44 1.02 15.59
CA GLU A 95 -6.12 0.91 14.98
C GLU A 95 -6.23 1.13 13.47
N LEU A 96 -5.57 2.17 12.96
CA LEU A 96 -5.44 2.41 11.52
C LEU A 96 -3.98 2.20 11.11
N ALA A 97 -3.73 1.45 10.02
CA ALA A 97 -2.38 1.26 9.50
C ALA A 97 -2.37 1.12 7.97
N ILE A 98 -1.28 1.57 7.34
CA ILE A 98 -0.99 1.30 5.94
C ILE A 98 -0.34 -0.08 5.80
N VAL A 99 -0.77 -0.86 4.80
CA VAL A 99 -0.18 -2.18 4.45
C VAL A 99 0.11 -2.21 2.96
N SER A 100 1.36 -2.01 2.58
CA SER A 100 1.75 -1.76 1.20
C SER A 100 2.82 -2.74 0.68
N HIS A 101 2.77 -3.02 -0.60
CA HIS A 101 3.88 -3.58 -1.36
C HIS A 101 4.91 -2.50 -1.78
N GLY A 102 4.61 -1.24 -1.54
CA GLY A 102 5.47 -0.10 -1.87
C GLY A 102 6.68 0.06 -0.94
N LEU A 103 7.49 1.09 -1.20
CA LEU A 103 8.72 1.35 -0.48
C LEU A 103 8.48 2.35 0.67
N ASP A 104 9.11 2.09 1.79
CA ASP A 104 8.88 2.83 3.05
C ASP A 104 9.17 4.33 2.95
N PHE A 105 10.20 4.73 2.21
CA PHE A 105 10.60 6.13 2.12
C PHE A 105 9.51 7.03 1.51
N TYR A 106 8.81 6.57 0.48
CA TYR A 106 7.77 7.38 -0.12
C TYR A 106 6.42 7.30 0.62
N VAL A 107 6.12 6.16 1.24
CA VAL A 107 4.96 6.05 2.15
C VAL A 107 5.13 7.04 3.30
N ARG A 108 6.29 7.01 3.95
CA ARG A 108 6.66 7.95 5.03
C ARG A 108 6.56 9.40 4.57
N ALA A 109 7.13 9.72 3.41
CA ALA A 109 7.14 11.10 2.89
C ALA A 109 5.74 11.69 2.76
N LEU A 110 4.77 10.91 2.25
CA LEU A 110 3.41 11.39 2.08
C LEU A 110 2.63 11.45 3.40
N LEU A 111 2.87 10.52 4.32
CA LEU A 111 2.29 10.57 5.66
C LEU A 111 2.80 11.79 6.45
N GLU A 112 4.10 12.06 6.43
CA GLU A 112 4.70 13.26 7.07
C GLU A 112 4.12 14.56 6.49
N GLU A 113 4.02 14.67 5.16
CA GLU A 113 3.43 15.86 4.49
C GLU A 113 1.98 16.09 4.89
N SER A 114 1.29 15.01 5.29
CA SER A 114 -0.11 15.04 5.70
C SER A 114 -0.31 15.18 7.22
N GLY A 115 0.78 15.33 8.01
CA GLY A 115 0.74 15.40 9.48
C GLY A 115 0.36 14.07 10.15
N LEU A 116 0.70 12.94 9.52
CA LEU A 116 0.42 11.57 9.98
C LEU A 116 1.70 10.75 10.18
N GLU A 117 2.78 11.39 10.61
CA GLU A 117 4.10 10.77 10.82
C GLU A 117 4.09 9.60 11.83
N GLU A 118 3.15 9.63 12.76
CA GLU A 118 2.99 8.57 13.78
C GLU A 118 2.07 7.42 13.32
N LEU A 119 1.45 7.52 12.12
CA LEU A 119 0.58 6.46 11.63
C LEU A 119 1.40 5.21 11.31
N PRO A 120 1.07 4.04 11.88
CA PRO A 120 1.77 2.80 11.57
C PRO A 120 1.66 2.43 10.10
N PHE A 121 2.76 1.95 9.52
CA PHE A 121 2.75 1.41 8.17
C PHE A 121 3.70 0.22 8.01
N PHE A 122 3.32 -0.71 7.16
CA PHE A 122 4.01 -1.94 6.82
C PHE A 122 4.31 -1.90 5.31
N ALA A 123 5.54 -1.54 4.97
CA ALA A 123 6.03 -1.38 3.61
C ALA A 123 7.38 -2.08 3.45
N VAL A 124 7.91 -2.15 2.24
CA VAL A 124 9.26 -2.68 1.99
C VAL A 124 10.28 -1.69 2.56
N HIS A 125 11.11 -2.15 3.49
CA HIS A 125 12.16 -1.31 4.05
C HIS A 125 13.31 -1.12 3.07
N THR A 126 13.73 0.11 2.90
CA THR A 126 14.81 0.47 1.99
C THR A 126 15.95 1.18 2.72
N ASN A 127 17.18 0.92 2.26
CA ASN A 127 18.36 1.68 2.69
C ASN A 127 19.14 2.12 1.45
N GLU A 128 19.45 3.41 1.37
CA GLU A 128 20.32 3.96 0.33
C GLU A 128 21.75 4.10 0.86
N THR A 129 22.70 3.51 0.13
CA THR A 129 24.13 3.63 0.41
C THR A 129 24.88 3.76 -0.91
N ASP A 130 25.69 4.80 -1.05
CA ASP A 130 26.51 5.09 -2.24
C ASP A 130 25.69 5.09 -3.55
N GLY A 131 24.47 5.67 -3.51
CA GLY A 131 23.56 5.76 -4.65
C GLY A 131 22.96 4.42 -5.08
N ARG A 132 22.92 3.44 -4.19
CA ARG A 132 22.23 2.16 -4.38
C ARG A 132 21.22 1.92 -3.28
N THR A 133 20.04 1.51 -3.66
CA THR A 133 18.98 1.08 -2.74
C THR A 133 19.06 -0.42 -2.50
N SER A 134 19.11 -0.83 -1.24
CA SER A 134 18.90 -2.21 -0.79
C SER A 134 17.49 -2.36 -0.20
N PHE A 135 16.96 -3.58 -0.26
CA PHE A 135 15.56 -3.89 0.10
C PHE A 135 15.53 -4.94 1.20
N ASN A 136 14.61 -4.79 2.13
CA ASN A 136 14.35 -5.75 3.19
C ASN A 136 12.83 -6.00 3.31
N TYR A 137 12.43 -7.24 3.04
CA TYR A 137 11.05 -7.70 3.03
C TYR A 137 10.68 -8.29 4.40
N CYS A 138 10.61 -7.45 5.44
CA CYS A 138 10.38 -7.87 6.83
C CYS A 138 9.04 -8.60 7.03
N PHE A 139 8.09 -8.37 6.17
CA PHE A 139 6.71 -8.89 6.27
C PHE A 139 6.42 -9.95 5.20
N SER A 140 7.43 -10.65 4.69
CA SER A 140 7.26 -11.70 3.72
C SER A 140 6.77 -13.00 4.38
N SER A 141 6.05 -13.83 3.61
CA SER A 141 5.57 -15.14 4.03
C SER A 141 5.73 -16.13 2.88
N GLU A 142 6.38 -17.28 3.12
CA GLU A 142 6.64 -18.32 2.12
C GLU A 142 5.36 -18.91 1.49
N GLY A 143 4.23 -18.80 2.18
CA GLY A 143 2.92 -19.24 1.66
C GLY A 143 2.17 -18.18 0.85
N CYS A 144 2.79 -17.03 0.59
CA CYS A 144 2.17 -15.91 -0.12
C CYS A 144 2.53 -15.95 -1.62
N ASP A 145 1.54 -15.68 -2.50
CA ASP A 145 1.75 -15.58 -3.95
C ASP A 145 2.74 -14.46 -4.31
N TRP A 146 2.95 -13.49 -3.41
CA TRP A 146 3.85 -12.36 -3.56
C TRP A 146 5.26 -12.58 -2.97
N PHE A 147 5.52 -13.78 -2.43
CA PHE A 147 6.84 -14.11 -1.87
C PHE A 147 7.94 -14.06 -2.96
N PRO A 148 9.12 -13.45 -2.69
CA PRO A 148 9.60 -12.91 -1.41
C PRO A 148 9.18 -11.45 -1.09
N GLY A 149 8.20 -10.85 -1.75
CA GLY A 149 7.69 -9.52 -1.42
C GLY A 149 6.95 -9.46 -0.08
N ASN A 150 6.56 -8.27 0.35
CA ASN A 150 5.71 -8.11 1.54
C ASN A 150 4.39 -8.86 1.36
N CYS A 151 3.92 -9.49 2.42
CA CYS A 151 2.65 -10.22 2.46
C CYS A 151 1.61 -9.43 3.27
N LYS A 152 0.65 -8.80 2.61
CA LYS A 152 -0.45 -8.07 3.27
C LYS A 152 -1.28 -8.99 4.16
N CYS A 153 -1.43 -10.27 3.76
CA CYS A 153 -2.15 -11.27 4.55
C CYS A 153 -1.47 -11.58 5.88
N TYR A 154 -0.14 -11.55 5.94
CA TYR A 154 0.61 -11.73 7.18
C TYR A 154 0.20 -10.67 8.22
N ILE A 155 0.09 -9.41 7.80
CA ILE A 155 -0.33 -8.33 8.69
C ILE A 155 -1.79 -8.50 9.14
N ILE A 156 -2.70 -8.91 8.24
CA ILE A 156 -4.10 -9.18 8.62
C ILE A 156 -4.15 -10.29 9.68
N ASP A 157 -3.39 -11.39 9.48
CA ASP A 157 -3.38 -12.50 10.41
C ASP A 157 -2.89 -12.06 11.80
N GLU A 158 -1.83 -11.25 11.90
CA GLU A 158 -1.34 -10.65 13.15
C GLU A 158 -2.44 -9.87 13.90
N TYR A 159 -3.22 -9.05 13.18
CA TYR A 159 -4.33 -8.31 13.79
C TYR A 159 -5.48 -9.23 14.23
N ARG A 160 -5.80 -10.25 13.43
CA ARG A 160 -6.83 -11.25 13.78
C ARG A 160 -6.44 -12.13 14.97
N GLU A 161 -5.16 -12.52 15.07
CA GLU A 161 -4.63 -13.26 16.23
C GLU A 161 -4.74 -12.44 17.53
N ARG A 162 -4.68 -11.11 17.43
CA ARG A 162 -4.93 -10.18 18.54
C ARG A 162 -6.43 -10.00 18.83
N GLY A 163 -7.32 -10.73 18.17
CA GLY A 163 -8.77 -10.69 18.33
C GLY A 163 -9.43 -9.44 17.73
N LYS A 164 -8.77 -8.76 16.79
CA LYS A 164 -9.35 -7.58 16.13
C LYS A 164 -10.27 -7.98 14.98
N MET A 165 -11.41 -7.32 14.87
CA MET A 165 -12.16 -7.24 13.62
C MET A 165 -11.35 -6.40 12.64
N VAL A 166 -11.12 -6.90 11.43
CA VAL A 166 -10.28 -6.25 10.42
C VAL A 166 -11.15 -5.75 9.27
N LEU A 167 -11.14 -4.43 9.08
CA LEU A 167 -11.63 -3.75 7.88
C LEU A 167 -10.45 -3.53 6.94
N TYR A 168 -10.63 -3.75 5.65
CA TYR A 168 -9.57 -3.60 4.66
C TYR A 168 -9.98 -2.65 3.54
N ALA A 169 -9.09 -1.73 3.15
CA ALA A 169 -9.27 -0.85 2.00
C ALA A 169 -8.19 -1.14 0.94
N GLY A 170 -8.59 -1.28 -0.33
CA GLY A 170 -7.67 -1.59 -1.43
C GLY A 170 -8.28 -1.34 -2.81
N ASP A 171 -7.45 -1.49 -3.87
CA ASP A 171 -7.83 -1.20 -5.25
C ASP A 171 -7.53 -2.32 -6.24
N GLY A 172 -6.47 -3.10 -6.01
CA GLY A 172 -5.81 -3.88 -7.03
C GLY A 172 -5.80 -5.39 -6.84
N ILE A 173 -5.04 -6.06 -7.72
CA ILE A 173 -4.88 -7.51 -7.71
C ILE A 173 -4.13 -7.99 -6.46
N SER A 174 -3.22 -7.18 -5.92
CA SER A 174 -2.48 -7.47 -4.69
C SER A 174 -3.36 -7.52 -3.44
N ASP A 175 -4.58 -6.97 -3.55
CA ASP A 175 -5.55 -6.87 -2.46
C ASP A 175 -6.58 -8.01 -2.47
N THR A 176 -6.60 -8.83 -3.50
CA THR A 176 -7.57 -9.93 -3.62
C THR A 176 -7.41 -10.98 -2.51
N CYS A 177 -6.18 -11.27 -2.12
CA CYS A 177 -5.89 -12.21 -1.02
C CYS A 177 -6.25 -11.59 0.35
N PRO A 178 -5.81 -10.37 0.70
CA PRO A 178 -6.26 -9.63 1.87
C PRO A 178 -7.78 -9.52 2.00
N ALA A 179 -8.47 -9.18 0.92
CA ALA A 179 -9.93 -9.04 0.89
C ALA A 179 -10.69 -10.31 1.31
N ARG A 180 -10.14 -11.50 1.01
CA ARG A 180 -10.72 -12.78 1.45
C ARG A 180 -10.56 -13.06 2.95
N LYS A 181 -9.62 -12.38 3.61
CA LYS A 181 -9.32 -12.55 5.03
C LYS A 181 -9.94 -11.48 5.91
N ALA A 182 -10.22 -10.31 5.37
CA ALA A 182 -10.85 -9.21 6.08
C ALA A 182 -12.33 -9.52 6.42
N ASP A 183 -12.83 -8.94 7.50
CA ASP A 183 -14.24 -9.09 7.89
C ASP A 183 -15.14 -8.18 7.03
N TYR A 184 -14.61 -7.06 6.52
CA TYR A 184 -15.29 -6.16 5.58
C TYR A 184 -14.29 -5.43 4.69
N VAL A 185 -14.67 -5.13 3.45
CA VAL A 185 -13.77 -4.54 2.46
C VAL A 185 -14.32 -3.23 1.90
N PHE A 186 -13.46 -2.22 1.80
CA PHE A 186 -13.68 -1.01 1.03
C PHE A 186 -12.88 -1.14 -0.25
N ALA A 187 -13.55 -1.39 -1.36
CA ALA A 187 -12.92 -1.78 -2.60
C ALA A 187 -13.14 -0.73 -3.69
N ARG A 188 -12.10 -0.52 -4.50
CA ARG A 188 -12.20 0.27 -5.72
C ARG A 188 -11.60 -0.49 -6.90
N ASP A 189 -11.71 0.06 -8.09
CA ASP A 189 -11.11 -0.41 -9.34
C ASP A 189 -11.24 -1.94 -9.54
N SER A 190 -10.16 -2.67 -9.75
CA SER A 190 -10.21 -4.11 -10.02
C SER A 190 -10.61 -4.93 -8.80
N LEU A 191 -10.25 -4.49 -7.59
CA LEU A 191 -10.67 -5.14 -6.36
C LEU A 191 -12.19 -5.08 -6.16
N LEU A 192 -12.85 -3.97 -6.53
CA LEU A 192 -14.31 -3.86 -6.46
C LEU A 192 -14.99 -4.91 -7.34
N SER A 193 -14.49 -5.11 -8.56
CA SER A 193 -15.00 -6.13 -9.47
C SER A 193 -14.79 -7.54 -8.91
N PHE A 194 -13.63 -7.77 -8.29
CA PHE A 194 -13.32 -9.04 -7.63
C PHE A 194 -14.25 -9.31 -6.43
N CYS A 195 -14.45 -8.33 -5.54
CA CYS A 195 -15.34 -8.48 -4.39
C CYS A 195 -16.78 -8.79 -4.82
N ARG A 196 -17.26 -8.11 -5.86
CA ARG A 196 -18.59 -8.40 -6.45
C ARG A 196 -18.70 -9.83 -6.97
N ALA A 197 -17.69 -10.29 -7.71
CA ALA A 197 -17.66 -11.64 -8.31
C ALA A 197 -17.52 -12.76 -7.26
N GLN A 198 -16.87 -12.49 -6.12
CA GLN A 198 -16.64 -13.44 -5.04
C GLN A 198 -17.62 -13.30 -3.87
N GLU A 199 -18.61 -12.42 -3.99
CA GLU A 199 -19.62 -12.14 -2.96
C GLU A 199 -19.01 -11.76 -1.58
N ILE A 200 -17.82 -11.13 -1.60
CA ILE A 200 -17.15 -10.62 -0.39
C ILE A 200 -17.93 -9.41 0.13
N PRO A 201 -18.24 -9.31 1.45
CA PRO A 201 -18.87 -8.13 2.03
C PRO A 201 -18.04 -6.87 1.78
N HIS A 202 -18.58 -5.91 1.04
CA HIS A 202 -17.85 -4.71 0.65
C HIS A 202 -18.73 -3.48 0.44
N LEU A 203 -18.07 -2.31 0.48
CA LEU A 203 -18.55 -1.03 -0.07
C LEU A 203 -17.57 -0.53 -1.12
N GLU A 204 -18.09 0.23 -2.07
CA GLU A 204 -17.25 0.93 -3.05
C GLU A 204 -16.50 2.07 -2.39
N LEU A 205 -15.16 2.07 -2.49
CA LEU A 205 -14.27 3.11 -1.98
C LEU A 205 -14.17 4.24 -3.02
N THR A 206 -15.03 5.24 -2.91
CA THR A 206 -14.93 6.47 -3.71
C THR A 206 -13.88 7.41 -3.11
N ASP A 207 -13.94 7.59 -1.79
CA ASP A 207 -12.98 8.28 -0.94
C ASP A 207 -13.09 7.75 0.51
N PHE A 208 -12.29 8.27 1.44
CA PHE A 208 -12.27 7.77 2.82
C PHE A 208 -13.41 8.29 3.71
N HIS A 209 -14.23 9.22 3.24
CA HIS A 209 -15.47 9.55 3.95
C HIS A 209 -16.42 8.35 4.00
N VAL A 210 -16.43 7.49 2.96
CA VAL A 210 -17.21 6.24 2.96
C VAL A 210 -16.79 5.32 4.11
N VAL A 211 -15.47 5.20 4.36
CA VAL A 211 -14.96 4.40 5.48
C VAL A 211 -15.35 5.02 6.81
N LEU A 212 -15.17 6.34 6.94
CA LEU A 212 -15.47 7.11 8.13
C LEU A 212 -16.96 7.01 8.49
N ASP A 213 -17.84 7.16 7.52
CA ASP A 213 -19.29 7.07 7.72
C ASP A 213 -19.72 5.65 8.11
N TYR A 214 -19.12 4.63 7.49
CA TYR A 214 -19.36 3.23 7.88
C TYR A 214 -18.95 2.98 9.33
N VAL A 215 -17.74 3.37 9.73
CA VAL A 215 -17.26 3.16 11.11
C VAL A 215 -18.12 3.91 12.13
N ARG A 216 -18.57 5.12 11.82
CA ARG A 216 -19.49 5.90 12.66
C ARG A 216 -20.87 5.26 12.80
N SER A 217 -21.29 4.47 11.81
CA SER A 217 -22.60 3.78 11.82
C SER A 217 -22.59 2.48 12.62
N LEU A 218 -21.41 1.98 12.99
CA LEU A 218 -21.29 0.73 13.75
C LEU A 218 -21.84 0.91 15.18
N PRO A 219 -22.51 -0.13 15.74
CA PRO A 219 -22.93 -0.12 17.14
C PRO A 219 -21.75 0.09 18.12
N ALA A 220 -22.01 0.75 19.23
CA ALA A 220 -20.98 1.10 20.23
C ALA A 220 -20.26 -0.12 20.83
N ASP A 221 -20.87 -1.30 20.81
CA ASP A 221 -20.28 -2.56 21.25
C ASP A 221 -19.32 -3.19 20.22
N MET A 222 -19.29 -2.70 18.99
CA MET A 222 -18.35 -3.09 17.93
C MET A 222 -17.17 -2.10 17.77
N THR A 223 -17.27 -0.93 18.38
CA THR A 223 -16.16 0.04 18.50
C THR A 223 -15.46 -0.13 19.84
N PRO A 224 -14.11 -0.03 19.91
CA PRO A 224 -13.35 -0.24 21.16
C PRO A 224 -13.78 0.67 22.29
#